data_0ea4b390bcb84b368835da8a30b4e82e
#
_entry.id   0ea4b390bcb84b368835da8a30b4e82e
#
_cell.length_a   1.000
_cell.length_b   1.000
_cell.length_c   1.000
_cell.angle_alpha   90.00
_cell.angle_beta   90.00
_cell.angle_gamma   90.00
#
_symmetry.space_group_name_H-M   'P 1'
#
loop_
_entity.id
_entity.type
_entity.pdbx_description
1 polymer ?
#
loop_
_entity_poly.entity_id
_entity_poly.type
_entity_poly.pdbx_seq_one_letter_code
_entity_poly.pdbx_strand_id
1 'polypeptide(L)'
;MPREVLIALHETEGVGRVTIATIFLYGVMKGPGSLRHTGDFLAGDWRDMGMSARQALAAEKSVRPAARERRRSRHAAGRMGAVTYLDDEYPALLREISDPPWVLYWRGRLELLQRPAIAIVGTRLATGYGRKVAEQFAEGCAGRMTVVSGLAKGIDAAAHSGAVSGACGTIAVLAGGVDRCYPPENAALYREMGMHGLLLSESPPDTILHPGLFPLRNRIIAGLSYGVVVVEAARRSGALITADLAFGYNRDVFVIPGQVTSPRSLGALEYYRKGAHPALDASDIFQYYEYRLPPAAGPETGNGEASGACGEEEELRADELLVYRLILDRPSSVDELAVFSGMTFGHLHSILLSLQIKRRIEQQPGSVYHVL
;
A
#
# COMPACT_ATOMS: atom_id res chain seq x y z
N MET A 1 2.50 23.17 -9.95
CA MET A 1 2.67 22.59 -11.31
C MET A 1 1.36 21.92 -11.68
N PRO A 2 0.82 22.09 -12.90
CA PRO A 2 -0.32 21.32 -13.36
C PRO A 2 0.02 19.81 -13.47
N ARG A 3 -0.92 18.94 -13.08
CA ARG A 3 -0.79 17.49 -13.13
C ARG A 3 -0.33 16.98 -14.51
N GLU A 4 -0.94 17.47 -15.58
CA GLU A 4 -0.63 17.08 -16.95
C GLU A 4 0.80 17.46 -17.39
N VAL A 5 1.36 18.50 -16.79
CA VAL A 5 2.75 18.91 -17.04
C VAL A 5 3.70 17.96 -16.32
N LEU A 6 3.38 17.56 -15.10
CA LEU A 6 4.19 16.58 -14.36
C LEU A 6 4.27 15.24 -15.10
N ILE A 7 3.14 14.74 -15.61
CA ILE A 7 3.11 13.53 -16.46
C ILE A 7 3.93 13.73 -17.72
N ALA A 8 3.81 14.90 -18.37
CA ALA A 8 4.56 15.22 -19.57
C ALA A 8 6.07 15.22 -19.34
N LEU A 9 6.53 15.82 -18.25
CA LEU A 9 7.94 15.82 -17.86
C LEU A 9 8.45 14.41 -17.56
N HIS A 10 7.65 13.62 -16.83
CA HIS A 10 8.02 12.27 -16.46
C HIS A 10 8.18 11.32 -17.67
N GLU A 11 7.43 11.55 -18.74
CA GLU A 11 7.58 10.83 -20.01
C GLU A 11 8.62 11.46 -20.98
N THR A 12 9.27 12.53 -20.57
CA THR A 12 10.27 13.20 -21.43
C THR A 12 11.61 12.50 -21.29
N GLU A 13 12.19 12.11 -22.43
CA GLU A 13 13.51 11.47 -22.47
C GLU A 13 14.57 12.31 -21.77
N GLY A 14 15.32 11.68 -20.88
CA GLY A 14 16.38 12.33 -20.10
C GLY A 14 15.89 13.14 -18.89
N VAL A 15 14.59 13.30 -18.70
CA VAL A 15 14.01 13.91 -17.50
C VAL A 15 13.68 12.81 -16.51
N GLY A 16 14.54 12.63 -15.52
CA GLY A 16 14.35 11.64 -14.46
C GLY A 16 13.80 12.24 -13.16
N ARG A 17 13.61 11.39 -12.18
CA ARG A 17 13.08 11.77 -10.84
C ARG A 17 13.87 12.91 -10.18
N VAL A 18 15.21 12.92 -10.30
CA VAL A 18 16.07 13.96 -9.71
C VAL A 18 15.81 15.30 -10.39
N THR A 19 15.69 15.33 -11.72
CA THR A 19 15.37 16.56 -12.46
C THR A 19 14.01 17.12 -12.03
N ILE A 20 12.99 16.26 -11.87
CA ILE A 20 11.68 16.67 -11.39
C ILE A 20 11.76 17.21 -9.96
N ALA A 21 12.50 16.55 -9.05
CA ALA A 21 12.74 17.05 -7.70
C ALA A 21 13.38 18.44 -7.70
N THR A 22 14.39 18.67 -8.57
CA THR A 22 15.04 19.99 -8.71
C THR A 22 14.05 21.08 -9.15
N ILE A 23 13.13 20.77 -10.06
CA ILE A 23 12.08 21.70 -10.50
C ILE A 23 11.15 22.05 -9.32
N PHE A 24 10.74 21.07 -8.54
CA PHE A 24 9.90 21.32 -7.36
C PHE A 24 10.62 22.17 -6.31
N LEU A 25 11.89 21.89 -6.03
CA LEU A 25 12.72 22.69 -5.13
C LEU A 25 12.84 24.15 -5.61
N TYR A 26 13.09 24.35 -6.89
CA TYR A 26 13.08 25.69 -7.49
C TYR A 26 11.73 26.39 -7.26
N GLY A 27 10.63 25.67 -7.46
CA GLY A 27 9.30 26.20 -7.22
C GLY A 27 9.06 26.62 -5.78
N VAL A 28 9.55 25.84 -4.81
CA VAL A 28 9.49 26.18 -3.39
C VAL A 28 10.29 27.45 -3.10
N MET A 29 11.50 27.56 -3.64
CA MET A 29 12.37 28.73 -3.44
C MET A 29 11.79 30.01 -4.05
N LYS A 30 11.09 29.93 -5.18
CA LYS A 30 10.46 31.09 -5.86
C LYS A 30 9.10 31.48 -5.29
N GLY A 31 8.55 30.66 -4.40
CA GLY A 31 7.30 30.92 -3.70
C GLY A 31 6.03 30.38 -4.35
N PRO A 32 4.89 30.52 -3.67
CA PRO A 32 3.60 29.97 -4.09
C PRO A 32 3.18 30.42 -5.48
N GLY A 33 2.79 29.46 -6.32
CA GLY A 33 2.29 29.76 -7.68
C GLY A 33 3.34 29.80 -8.80
N SER A 34 4.65 29.81 -8.47
CA SER A 34 5.73 29.83 -9.45
C SER A 34 5.67 28.74 -10.52
N LEU A 35 5.09 27.59 -10.19
CA LEU A 35 4.95 26.46 -11.10
C LEU A 35 3.55 26.36 -11.76
N ARG A 36 2.65 27.35 -11.60
CA ARG A 36 1.29 27.29 -12.18
C ARG A 36 1.26 27.28 -13.68
N HIS A 37 2.13 28.07 -14.32
CA HIS A 37 2.16 28.29 -15.78
C HIS A 37 3.23 27.46 -16.51
N THR A 38 3.73 26.40 -15.88
CA THR A 38 4.78 25.55 -16.48
C THR A 38 4.36 24.90 -17.81
N GLY A 39 3.07 24.87 -18.13
CA GLY A 39 2.57 24.41 -19.43
C GLY A 39 2.93 25.33 -20.61
N ASP A 40 3.25 26.58 -20.32
CA ASP A 40 3.58 27.62 -21.32
C ASP A 40 5.09 27.92 -21.35
N PHE A 41 5.90 27.23 -20.55
CA PHE A 41 7.32 27.46 -20.42
C PHE A 41 8.08 27.13 -21.71
N LEU A 42 9.02 27.99 -22.05
CA LEU A 42 10.00 27.81 -23.15
C LEU A 42 11.27 27.11 -22.58
N ALA A 43 12.16 26.72 -23.49
CA ALA A 43 13.41 26.05 -23.09
C ALA A 43 14.28 26.90 -22.16
N GLY A 44 14.21 28.22 -22.22
CA GLY A 44 14.90 29.14 -21.31
C GLY A 44 14.44 28.94 -19.86
N ASP A 45 13.12 28.94 -19.62
CA ASP A 45 12.54 28.79 -18.30
C ASP A 45 12.93 27.47 -17.66
N TRP A 46 12.94 26.38 -18.45
CA TRP A 46 13.35 25.05 -17.96
C TRP A 46 14.85 24.99 -17.64
N ARG A 47 15.68 25.72 -18.35
CA ARG A 47 17.14 25.83 -18.05
C ARG A 47 17.38 26.56 -16.75
N ASP A 48 16.62 27.61 -16.46
CA ASP A 48 16.69 28.37 -15.20
C ASP A 48 16.32 27.50 -13.99
N MET A 49 15.56 26.42 -14.22
CA MET A 49 15.23 25.42 -13.22
C MET A 49 16.27 24.28 -13.11
N GLY A 50 17.41 24.39 -13.78
CA GLY A 50 18.51 23.43 -13.67
C GLY A 50 18.50 22.31 -14.73
N MET A 51 17.65 22.38 -15.76
CA MET A 51 17.69 21.43 -16.87
C MET A 51 18.86 21.70 -17.82
N SER A 52 19.46 20.64 -18.35
CA SER A 52 20.39 20.78 -19.50
C SER A 52 19.65 21.30 -20.74
N ALA A 53 20.38 21.86 -21.69
CA ALA A 53 19.80 22.40 -22.93
C ALA A 53 18.96 21.35 -23.70
N ARG A 54 19.42 20.07 -23.72
CA ARG A 54 18.71 18.95 -24.37
C ARG A 54 17.39 18.64 -23.62
N GLN A 55 17.44 18.55 -22.31
CA GLN A 55 16.25 18.29 -21.48
C GLN A 55 15.24 19.43 -21.61
N ALA A 56 15.67 20.69 -21.58
CA ALA A 56 14.81 21.86 -21.64
C ALA A 56 14.05 21.94 -22.99
N LEU A 57 14.73 21.68 -24.10
CA LEU A 57 14.08 21.61 -25.42
C LEU A 57 13.09 20.45 -25.54
N ALA A 58 13.42 19.28 -24.94
CA ALA A 58 12.54 18.15 -24.92
C ALA A 58 11.30 18.43 -24.03
N ALA A 59 11.50 19.04 -22.87
CA ALA A 59 10.43 19.44 -21.94
C ALA A 59 9.46 20.43 -22.58
N GLU A 60 9.97 21.50 -23.20
CA GLU A 60 9.17 22.49 -23.96
C GLU A 60 8.25 21.81 -24.97
N LYS A 61 8.78 20.90 -25.78
CA LYS A 61 7.99 20.15 -26.78
C LYS A 61 6.94 19.23 -26.11
N SER A 62 7.31 18.60 -25.03
CA SER A 62 6.47 17.59 -24.30
C SER A 62 5.28 18.24 -23.59
N VAL A 63 5.43 19.45 -23.05
CA VAL A 63 4.37 20.15 -22.31
C VAL A 63 3.37 20.89 -23.18
N ARG A 64 3.60 21.02 -24.49
CA ARG A 64 2.66 21.69 -25.40
C ARG A 64 1.29 21.00 -25.45
N PRO A 65 0.17 21.74 -25.61
CA PRO A 65 -1.18 21.19 -25.60
C PRO A 65 -1.36 19.99 -26.55
N ALA A 66 -0.88 20.10 -27.79
CA ALA A 66 -0.99 19.00 -28.75
C ALA A 66 -0.22 17.72 -28.35
N ALA A 67 0.91 17.85 -27.67
CA ALA A 67 1.68 16.70 -27.18
C ALA A 67 0.98 16.04 -25.97
N ARG A 68 0.41 16.84 -25.07
CA ARG A 68 -0.39 16.36 -23.94
C ARG A 68 -1.63 15.61 -24.41
N GLU A 69 -2.33 16.13 -25.42
CA GLU A 69 -3.52 15.48 -25.98
C GLU A 69 -3.17 14.12 -26.65
N ARG A 70 -2.09 14.06 -27.44
CA ARG A 70 -1.61 12.78 -28.00
C ARG A 70 -1.29 11.75 -26.89
N ARG A 71 -0.69 12.20 -25.79
CA ARG A 71 -0.38 11.34 -24.63
C ARG A 71 -1.67 10.82 -23.99
N ARG A 72 -2.63 11.70 -23.75
CA ARG A 72 -3.93 11.33 -23.20
C ARG A 72 -4.64 10.30 -24.07
N SER A 73 -4.67 10.51 -25.37
CA SER A 73 -5.27 9.57 -26.32
C SER A 73 -4.56 8.22 -26.32
N ARG A 74 -3.22 8.20 -26.24
CA ARG A 74 -2.44 6.95 -26.11
C ARG A 74 -2.77 6.20 -24.82
N HIS A 75 -2.83 6.88 -23.69
CA HIS A 75 -3.19 6.27 -22.41
C HIS A 75 -4.62 5.69 -22.47
N ALA A 76 -5.57 6.44 -23.00
CA ALA A 76 -6.96 5.98 -23.14
C ALA A 76 -7.06 4.74 -24.05
N ALA A 77 -6.38 4.73 -25.19
CA ALA A 77 -6.34 3.57 -26.09
C ALA A 77 -5.75 2.33 -25.42
N GLY A 78 -4.75 2.49 -24.55
CA GLY A 78 -4.15 1.42 -23.75
C GLY A 78 -4.96 1.05 -22.49
N ARG A 79 -6.10 1.70 -22.23
CA ARG A 79 -6.86 1.58 -20.98
C ARG A 79 -5.97 1.79 -19.74
N MET A 80 -5.09 2.75 -19.84
CA MET A 80 -4.13 3.13 -18.81
C MET A 80 -4.48 4.49 -18.21
N GLY A 81 -4.19 4.67 -16.93
CA GLY A 81 -4.26 5.96 -16.26
C GLY A 81 -2.92 6.32 -15.64
N ALA A 82 -2.88 7.49 -15.04
CA ALA A 82 -1.75 7.92 -14.23
C ALA A 82 -2.28 8.57 -12.95
N VAL A 83 -1.60 8.36 -11.83
CA VAL A 83 -1.77 9.08 -10.57
C VAL A 83 -0.45 9.75 -10.27
N THR A 84 -0.48 11.04 -9.90
CA THR A 84 0.71 11.82 -9.61
C THR A 84 0.83 12.10 -8.11
N TYR A 85 2.03 12.43 -7.67
CA TYR A 85 2.28 12.87 -6.29
C TYR A 85 1.39 14.05 -5.84
N LEU A 86 0.80 14.77 -6.79
CA LEU A 86 -0.07 15.93 -6.54
C LEU A 86 -1.56 15.56 -6.37
N ASP A 87 -1.94 14.34 -6.72
CA ASP A 87 -3.33 13.89 -6.70
C ASP A 87 -3.72 13.37 -5.30
N ASP A 88 -4.97 13.53 -4.90
CA ASP A 88 -5.47 13.06 -3.60
C ASP A 88 -5.51 11.52 -3.54
N GLU A 89 -5.70 10.87 -4.69
CA GLU A 89 -5.66 9.42 -4.84
C GLU A 89 -4.26 8.82 -4.71
N TYR A 90 -3.20 9.64 -4.59
CA TYR A 90 -1.86 9.11 -4.38
C TYR A 90 -1.74 8.48 -2.99
N PRO A 91 -1.23 7.22 -2.86
CA PRO A 91 -1.22 6.49 -1.60
C PRO A 91 -0.46 7.23 -0.49
N ALA A 92 -1.11 7.42 0.66
CA ALA A 92 -0.52 8.15 1.79
C ALA A 92 0.79 7.49 2.27
N LEU A 93 0.79 6.16 2.46
CA LEU A 93 1.99 5.42 2.87
C LEU A 93 3.16 5.59 1.88
N LEU A 94 2.87 5.67 0.59
CA LEU A 94 3.91 5.84 -0.42
C LEU A 94 4.48 7.26 -0.46
N ARG A 95 3.74 8.27 0.05
CA ARG A 95 4.29 9.63 0.22
C ARG A 95 5.36 9.71 1.29
N GLU A 96 5.33 8.82 2.26
CA GLU A 96 6.22 8.81 3.43
C GLU A 96 7.61 8.24 3.16
N ILE A 97 7.80 7.50 2.07
CA ILE A 97 9.12 6.93 1.77
C ILE A 97 10.10 8.03 1.34
N SER A 98 11.40 7.79 1.53
CA SER A 98 12.45 8.76 1.23
C SER A 98 12.52 9.19 -0.24
N ASP A 99 11.98 8.40 -1.14
CA ASP A 99 12.04 8.59 -2.59
C ASP A 99 10.71 8.17 -3.25
N PRO A 100 9.62 8.93 -3.03
CA PRO A 100 8.32 8.61 -3.58
C PRO A 100 8.30 8.82 -5.11
N PRO A 101 7.63 7.95 -5.89
CA PRO A 101 7.47 8.14 -7.33
C PRO A 101 6.62 9.37 -7.63
N TRP A 102 7.07 10.22 -8.57
CA TRP A 102 6.32 11.41 -8.99
C TRP A 102 5.05 11.08 -9.75
N VAL A 103 5.07 9.99 -10.53
CA VAL A 103 3.96 9.52 -11.34
C VAL A 103 3.88 8.00 -11.24
N LEU A 104 2.69 7.48 -11.07
CA LEU A 104 2.36 6.07 -11.12
C LEU A 104 1.39 5.83 -12.27
N TYR A 105 1.80 5.02 -13.24
CA TYR A 105 0.92 4.54 -14.30
C TYR A 105 0.18 3.30 -13.81
N TRP A 106 -1.07 3.17 -14.22
CA TRP A 106 -1.90 2.07 -13.75
C TRP A 106 -2.82 1.52 -14.84
N ARG A 107 -3.24 0.27 -14.65
CA ARG A 107 -4.28 -0.39 -15.42
C ARG A 107 -5.04 -1.37 -14.51
N GLY A 108 -6.38 -1.31 -14.51
CA GLY A 108 -7.24 -2.13 -13.66
C GLY A 108 -7.94 -1.29 -12.59
N ARG A 109 -8.08 -1.82 -11.40
CA ARG A 109 -8.87 -1.29 -10.29
C ARG A 109 -8.09 -0.31 -9.43
N LEU A 110 -8.17 0.99 -9.75
CA LEU A 110 -7.41 2.04 -9.06
C LEU A 110 -7.75 2.15 -7.57
N GLU A 111 -9.00 1.86 -7.21
CA GLU A 111 -9.48 1.93 -5.82
C GLU A 111 -8.71 1.04 -4.85
N LEU A 112 -7.99 0.03 -5.34
CA LEU A 112 -7.14 -0.82 -4.52
C LEU A 112 -5.96 -0.06 -3.87
N LEU A 113 -5.56 1.09 -4.42
CA LEU A 113 -4.51 1.94 -3.85
C LEU A 113 -4.90 2.58 -2.51
N GLN A 114 -6.20 2.68 -2.22
CA GLN A 114 -6.72 3.31 -1.00
C GLN A 114 -6.98 2.31 0.13
N ARG A 115 -6.79 1.02 -0.14
CA ARG A 115 -7.02 -0.04 0.85
C ARG A 115 -5.77 -0.33 1.68
N PRO A 116 -5.92 -0.78 2.94
CA PRO A 116 -4.80 -1.34 3.69
C PRO A 116 -4.14 -2.45 2.87
N ALA A 117 -2.81 -2.45 2.82
CA ALA A 117 -2.07 -3.37 1.96
C ALA A 117 -0.94 -4.09 2.71
N ILE A 118 -0.68 -5.33 2.31
CA ILE A 118 0.42 -6.17 2.77
C ILE A 118 1.22 -6.68 1.57
N ALA A 119 2.53 -6.57 1.60
CA ALA A 119 3.37 -7.12 0.54
C ALA A 119 3.68 -8.59 0.81
N ILE A 120 3.66 -9.43 -0.23
CA ILE A 120 4.12 -10.83 -0.17
C ILE A 120 5.18 -11.01 -1.22
N VAL A 121 6.40 -11.36 -0.79
CA VAL A 121 7.58 -11.47 -1.66
C VAL A 121 8.38 -12.73 -1.39
N GLY A 122 9.18 -13.15 -2.38
CA GLY A 122 10.05 -14.28 -2.17
C GLY A 122 10.88 -14.65 -3.39
N THR A 123 11.45 -15.85 -3.36
CA THR A 123 12.33 -16.35 -4.42
C THR A 123 11.57 -16.59 -5.73
N ARG A 124 12.25 -16.32 -6.84
CA ARG A 124 11.78 -16.69 -8.18
C ARG A 124 11.81 -18.20 -8.45
N LEU A 125 12.64 -18.93 -7.72
CA LEU A 125 12.80 -20.39 -7.79
C LEU A 125 12.13 -21.06 -6.57
N ALA A 126 10.87 -20.76 -6.36
CA ALA A 126 10.08 -21.25 -5.23
C ALA A 126 9.89 -22.76 -5.27
N THR A 127 9.90 -23.39 -4.09
CA THR A 127 9.52 -24.80 -3.94
C THR A 127 8.01 -24.98 -4.17
N GLY A 128 7.55 -26.24 -4.32
CA GLY A 128 6.12 -26.53 -4.32
C GLY A 128 5.44 -26.09 -3.03
N TYR A 129 6.12 -26.28 -1.88
CA TYR A 129 5.68 -25.81 -0.57
C TYR A 129 5.57 -24.28 -0.54
N GLY A 130 6.64 -23.57 -0.92
CA GLY A 130 6.64 -22.10 -0.89
C GLY A 130 5.55 -21.47 -1.75
N ARG A 131 5.30 -22.02 -2.95
CA ARG A 131 4.17 -21.56 -3.80
C ARG A 131 2.82 -21.76 -3.14
N LYS A 132 2.56 -22.97 -2.59
CA LYS A 132 1.30 -23.27 -1.91
C LYS A 132 1.08 -22.37 -0.70
N VAL A 133 2.11 -22.16 0.12
CA VAL A 133 2.04 -21.27 1.28
C VAL A 133 1.78 -19.83 0.85
N ALA A 134 2.48 -19.32 -0.18
CA ALA A 134 2.27 -17.96 -0.68
C ALA A 134 0.85 -17.75 -1.20
N GLU A 135 0.30 -18.73 -1.92
CA GLU A 135 -1.07 -18.70 -2.46
C GLU A 135 -2.11 -18.68 -1.33
N GLN A 136 -2.03 -19.62 -0.39
CA GLN A 136 -2.96 -19.71 0.75
C GLN A 136 -2.87 -18.48 1.68
N PHE A 137 -1.65 -18.00 1.94
CA PHE A 137 -1.43 -16.81 2.75
C PHE A 137 -2.02 -15.56 2.09
N ALA A 138 -1.82 -15.42 0.78
CA ALA A 138 -2.36 -14.32 0.00
C ALA A 138 -3.90 -14.36 -0.10
N GLU A 139 -4.48 -15.56 -0.29
CA GLU A 139 -5.93 -15.77 -0.27
C GLU A 139 -6.52 -15.32 1.07
N GLY A 140 -5.93 -15.75 2.19
CA GLY A 140 -6.34 -15.32 3.52
C GLY A 140 -6.24 -13.80 3.72
N CYS A 141 -5.12 -13.19 3.32
CA CYS A 141 -4.93 -11.74 3.42
C CYS A 141 -5.94 -10.95 2.58
N ALA A 142 -6.27 -11.43 1.36
CA ALA A 142 -7.15 -10.74 0.42
C ALA A 142 -8.61 -10.60 0.89
N GLY A 143 -8.97 -11.19 2.01
CA GLY A 143 -10.25 -10.95 2.69
C GLY A 143 -10.36 -9.57 3.36
N ARG A 144 -9.23 -9.02 3.85
CA ARG A 144 -9.20 -7.74 4.61
C ARG A 144 -8.15 -6.74 4.15
N MET A 145 -7.12 -7.18 3.43
CA MET A 145 -6.00 -6.35 2.96
C MET A 145 -5.72 -6.62 1.49
N THR A 146 -5.33 -5.59 0.77
CA THR A 146 -4.84 -5.74 -0.61
C THR A 146 -3.45 -6.36 -0.59
N VAL A 147 -3.25 -7.42 -1.37
CA VAL A 147 -1.93 -8.06 -1.50
C VAL A 147 -1.10 -7.33 -2.54
N VAL A 148 0.10 -6.90 -2.17
CA VAL A 148 1.05 -6.22 -3.08
C VAL A 148 2.21 -7.14 -3.40
N SER A 149 2.54 -7.31 -4.67
CA SER A 149 3.74 -8.04 -5.07
C SER A 149 4.27 -7.57 -6.43
N GLY A 150 5.28 -8.26 -6.96
CA GLY A 150 6.02 -7.77 -8.13
C GLY A 150 5.78 -8.52 -9.43
N LEU A 151 4.82 -9.41 -9.50
CA LEU A 151 4.52 -10.25 -10.67
C LEU A 151 5.75 -11.05 -11.20
N ALA A 152 6.77 -11.27 -10.37
CA ALA A 152 7.89 -12.13 -10.73
C ALA A 152 7.46 -13.61 -10.72
N LYS A 153 8.31 -14.49 -11.28
CA LYS A 153 8.12 -15.93 -11.14
C LYS A 153 8.15 -16.36 -9.67
N GLY A 154 7.57 -17.48 -9.33
CA GLY A 154 7.65 -18.10 -8.02
C GLY A 154 6.68 -17.51 -7.01
N ILE A 155 7.17 -16.97 -5.90
CA ILE A 155 6.34 -16.51 -4.79
C ILE A 155 5.42 -15.36 -5.20
N ASP A 156 5.92 -14.37 -5.93
CA ASP A 156 5.11 -13.21 -6.35
C ASP A 156 3.89 -13.65 -7.18
N ALA A 157 4.11 -14.54 -8.17
CA ALA A 157 3.02 -15.06 -9.00
C ALA A 157 2.00 -15.86 -8.17
N ALA A 158 2.48 -16.73 -7.25
CA ALA A 158 1.60 -17.50 -6.37
C ALA A 158 0.76 -16.59 -5.46
N ALA A 159 1.36 -15.54 -4.89
CA ALA A 159 0.65 -14.57 -4.08
C ALA A 159 -0.44 -13.84 -4.87
N HIS A 160 -0.16 -13.42 -6.10
CA HIS A 160 -1.20 -12.81 -6.94
C HIS A 160 -2.32 -13.79 -7.29
N SER A 161 -1.99 -15.05 -7.62
CA SER A 161 -2.99 -16.08 -7.93
C SER A 161 -3.95 -16.32 -6.75
N GLY A 162 -3.43 -16.37 -5.52
CA GLY A 162 -4.27 -16.54 -4.32
C GLY A 162 -5.15 -15.33 -4.01
N ALA A 163 -4.68 -14.12 -4.34
CA ALA A 163 -5.35 -12.89 -3.93
C ALA A 163 -6.27 -12.26 -4.99
N VAL A 164 -6.15 -12.63 -6.28
CA VAL A 164 -6.82 -11.92 -7.39
C VAL A 164 -8.34 -11.97 -7.30
N SER A 165 -8.89 -13.05 -6.78
CA SER A 165 -10.34 -13.24 -6.59
C SER A 165 -10.85 -12.76 -5.22
N GLY A 166 -9.96 -12.33 -4.32
CA GLY A 166 -10.33 -11.87 -2.98
C GLY A 166 -11.01 -10.50 -2.98
N ALA A 167 -11.79 -10.22 -1.94
CA ALA A 167 -12.55 -8.97 -1.79
C ALA A 167 -11.67 -7.72 -1.86
N CYS A 168 -10.47 -7.77 -1.27
CA CYS A 168 -9.49 -6.69 -1.30
C CYS A 168 -8.51 -6.76 -2.49
N GLY A 169 -8.54 -7.84 -3.25
CA GLY A 169 -7.77 -7.99 -4.48
C GLY A 169 -6.26 -7.89 -4.32
N THR A 170 -5.57 -7.61 -5.43
CA THR A 170 -4.11 -7.56 -5.45
C THR A 170 -3.56 -6.48 -6.40
N ILE A 171 -2.38 -5.92 -6.06
CA ILE A 171 -1.65 -4.91 -6.83
C ILE A 171 -0.32 -5.51 -7.29
N ALA A 172 -0.12 -5.60 -8.59
CA ALA A 172 1.16 -5.94 -9.19
C ALA A 172 1.95 -4.69 -9.52
N VAL A 173 3.03 -4.44 -8.79
CA VAL A 173 3.97 -3.38 -9.13
C VAL A 173 4.94 -3.91 -10.17
N LEU A 174 5.05 -3.25 -11.32
CA LEU A 174 5.87 -3.67 -12.44
C LEU A 174 7.17 -2.86 -12.52
N ALA A 175 8.23 -3.47 -13.03
CA ALA A 175 9.50 -2.77 -13.26
C ALA A 175 9.48 -1.95 -14.57
N GLY A 176 8.81 -2.47 -15.61
CA GLY A 176 8.57 -1.78 -16.87
C GLY A 176 7.20 -1.12 -16.93
N GLY A 177 6.85 -0.56 -18.08
CA GLY A 177 5.53 0.05 -18.28
C GLY A 177 4.38 -0.93 -18.06
N VAL A 178 3.22 -0.39 -17.67
CA VAL A 178 1.99 -1.19 -17.44
C VAL A 178 1.40 -1.79 -18.72
N ASP A 179 1.91 -1.41 -19.87
CA ASP A 179 1.55 -1.90 -21.19
C ASP A 179 2.27 -3.19 -21.58
N ARG A 180 3.31 -3.60 -20.82
CA ARG A 180 4.17 -4.74 -21.14
C ARG A 180 4.17 -5.81 -20.05
N CYS A 181 3.86 -7.03 -20.45
CA CYS A 181 3.95 -8.18 -19.55
C CYS A 181 5.40 -8.66 -19.40
N TYR A 182 5.88 -8.74 -18.17
CA TYR A 182 7.12 -9.41 -17.84
C TYR A 182 7.03 -10.07 -16.45
N PRO A 183 7.43 -11.32 -16.27
CA PRO A 183 7.97 -12.22 -17.31
C PRO A 183 6.85 -12.77 -18.23
N PRO A 184 7.19 -13.21 -19.46
CA PRO A 184 6.18 -13.69 -20.42
C PRO A 184 5.36 -14.89 -19.92
N GLU A 185 5.95 -15.73 -19.06
CA GLU A 185 5.28 -16.89 -18.48
C GLU A 185 4.08 -16.52 -17.62
N ASN A 186 4.04 -15.31 -17.07
CA ASN A 186 2.93 -14.80 -16.28
C ASN A 186 1.88 -14.04 -17.11
N ALA A 187 1.85 -14.23 -18.45
CA ALA A 187 0.95 -13.49 -19.34
C ALA A 187 -0.55 -13.71 -19.04
N ALA A 188 -0.94 -14.89 -18.61
CA ALA A 188 -2.32 -15.18 -18.19
C ALA A 188 -2.68 -14.36 -16.94
N LEU A 189 -1.84 -14.46 -15.92
CA LEU A 189 -2.00 -13.73 -14.66
C LEU A 189 -1.96 -12.19 -14.86
N TYR A 190 -1.07 -11.69 -15.72
CA TYR A 190 -1.02 -10.27 -16.08
C TYR A 190 -2.34 -9.77 -16.68
N ARG A 191 -2.99 -10.57 -17.55
CA ARG A 191 -4.29 -10.21 -18.13
C ARG A 191 -5.40 -10.20 -17.07
N GLU A 192 -5.40 -11.20 -16.21
CA GLU A 192 -6.34 -11.31 -15.08
C GLU A 192 -6.18 -10.15 -14.09
N MET A 193 -4.95 -9.80 -13.74
CA MET A 193 -4.63 -8.63 -12.92
C MET A 193 -5.13 -7.31 -13.55
N GLY A 194 -5.06 -7.19 -14.86
CA GLY A 194 -5.59 -6.01 -15.57
C GLY A 194 -7.12 -5.90 -15.58
N MET A 195 -7.84 -6.98 -15.23
CA MET A 195 -9.31 -7.03 -15.15
C MET A 195 -9.82 -6.98 -13.69
N HIS A 196 -9.22 -7.76 -12.82
CA HIS A 196 -9.70 -8.00 -11.45
C HIS A 196 -8.79 -7.43 -10.35
N GLY A 197 -7.55 -7.10 -10.68
CA GLY A 197 -6.57 -6.48 -9.80
C GLY A 197 -6.13 -5.10 -10.29
N LEU A 198 -4.92 -4.71 -9.91
CA LEU A 198 -4.28 -3.47 -10.35
C LEU A 198 -2.85 -3.76 -10.82
N LEU A 199 -2.53 -3.35 -12.04
CA LEU A 199 -1.17 -3.24 -12.54
C LEU A 199 -0.68 -1.81 -12.29
N LEU A 200 0.48 -1.66 -11.67
CA LEU A 200 1.03 -0.36 -11.28
C LEU A 200 2.50 -0.27 -11.67
N SER A 201 2.94 0.87 -12.14
CA SER A 201 4.36 1.12 -12.46
C SER A 201 4.73 2.59 -12.36
N GLU A 202 5.95 2.88 -11.92
CA GLU A 202 6.57 4.20 -12.08
C GLU A 202 7.11 4.41 -13.50
N SER A 203 7.47 3.34 -14.19
CA SER A 203 8.01 3.44 -15.55
C SER A 203 6.94 3.87 -16.54
N PRO A 204 7.21 4.88 -17.39
CA PRO A 204 6.31 5.25 -18.46
C PRO A 204 5.98 4.09 -19.40
N PRO A 205 4.83 4.12 -20.10
CA PRO A 205 4.54 3.17 -21.17
C PRO A 205 5.69 3.14 -22.20
N ASP A 206 5.87 1.98 -22.84
CA ASP A 206 6.95 1.71 -23.79
C ASP A 206 8.38 1.66 -23.21
N THR A 207 8.54 1.77 -21.88
CA THR A 207 9.87 1.69 -21.23
C THR A 207 10.57 0.36 -21.57
N ILE A 208 11.82 0.45 -22.03
CA ILE A 208 12.66 -0.72 -22.28
C ILE A 208 13.13 -1.27 -20.94
N LEU A 209 12.80 -2.55 -20.67
CA LEU A 209 13.22 -3.23 -19.45
C LEU A 209 14.73 -3.42 -19.39
N HIS A 210 15.31 -3.08 -18.23
CA HIS A 210 16.70 -3.39 -17.90
C HIS A 210 16.82 -3.82 -16.42
N PRO A 211 17.87 -4.57 -16.05
CA PRO A 211 17.98 -5.15 -14.69
C PRO A 211 17.90 -4.14 -13.55
N GLY A 212 18.35 -2.91 -13.75
CA GLY A 212 18.33 -1.87 -12.71
C GLY A 212 16.93 -1.40 -12.30
N LEU A 213 15.89 -1.64 -13.11
CA LEU A 213 14.51 -1.24 -12.77
C LEU A 213 13.89 -2.12 -11.69
N PHE A 214 14.33 -3.37 -11.53
CA PHE A 214 13.74 -4.28 -10.55
C PHE A 214 13.99 -3.85 -9.10
N PRO A 215 15.23 -3.50 -8.67
CA PRO A 215 15.46 -2.95 -7.34
C PRO A 215 14.75 -1.63 -7.11
N LEU A 216 14.69 -0.74 -8.11
CA LEU A 216 13.99 0.54 -8.02
C LEU A 216 12.50 0.35 -7.76
N ARG A 217 11.87 -0.63 -8.42
CA ARG A 217 10.47 -0.98 -8.23
C ARG A 217 10.17 -1.47 -6.81
N ASN A 218 11.09 -2.22 -6.18
CA ASN A 218 10.84 -2.86 -4.88
C ASN A 218 10.52 -1.84 -3.77
N ARG A 219 11.02 -0.60 -3.87
CA ARG A 219 10.67 0.47 -2.92
C ARG A 219 9.18 0.81 -2.95
N ILE A 220 8.54 0.66 -4.09
CA ILE A 220 7.11 0.92 -4.25
C ILE A 220 6.30 -0.21 -3.60
N ILE A 221 6.74 -1.47 -3.72
CA ILE A 221 6.12 -2.61 -3.04
C ILE A 221 6.16 -2.40 -1.53
N ALA A 222 7.33 -2.11 -0.96
CA ALA A 222 7.48 -1.84 0.47
C ALA A 222 6.71 -0.59 0.90
N GLY A 223 6.78 0.49 0.11
CA GLY A 223 6.16 1.78 0.42
C GLY A 223 4.63 1.79 0.39
N LEU A 224 4.00 0.93 -0.40
CA LEU A 224 2.54 0.77 -0.45
C LEU A 224 1.97 -0.02 0.73
N SER A 225 2.80 -0.76 1.44
CA SER A 225 2.35 -1.81 2.35
C SER A 225 2.61 -1.43 3.81
N TYR A 226 1.74 -1.89 4.72
CA TYR A 226 1.98 -1.80 6.16
C TYR A 226 3.17 -2.65 6.58
N GLY A 227 3.34 -3.80 5.94
CA GLY A 227 4.46 -4.72 6.17
C GLY A 227 4.75 -5.58 4.94
N VAL A 228 5.84 -6.34 5.03
CA VAL A 228 6.33 -7.24 3.99
C VAL A 228 6.46 -8.66 4.54
N VAL A 229 5.74 -9.60 3.95
CA VAL A 229 5.83 -11.03 4.26
C VAL A 229 6.84 -11.67 3.31
N VAL A 230 7.89 -12.27 3.87
CA VAL A 230 8.90 -13.03 3.12
C VAL A 230 8.62 -14.52 3.28
N VAL A 231 8.24 -15.20 2.18
CA VAL A 231 7.87 -16.63 2.21
C VAL A 231 9.09 -17.52 2.10
N GLU A 232 9.85 -17.41 1.02
CA GLU A 232 11.12 -18.11 0.81
C GLU A 232 12.15 -17.13 0.26
N ALA A 233 13.32 -17.05 0.88
CA ALA A 233 14.43 -16.25 0.39
C ALA A 233 15.78 -16.85 0.79
N ALA A 234 16.65 -17.11 -0.19
CA ALA A 234 18.04 -17.39 0.05
C ALA A 234 18.79 -16.12 0.46
N ARG A 235 19.98 -16.23 1.09
CA ARG A 235 20.77 -15.09 1.62
C ARG A 235 21.02 -13.94 0.64
N ARG A 236 21.06 -14.19 -0.65
CA ARG A 236 21.26 -13.18 -1.71
C ARG A 236 20.05 -13.01 -2.60
N SER A 237 18.86 -13.25 -2.05
CA SER A 237 17.59 -13.09 -2.80
C SER A 237 17.22 -11.62 -2.98
N GLY A 238 16.76 -11.28 -4.18
CA GLY A 238 16.20 -9.93 -4.45
C GLY A 238 14.98 -9.58 -3.59
N ALA A 239 14.28 -10.57 -3.05
CA ALA A 239 13.16 -10.35 -2.10
C ALA A 239 13.63 -9.72 -0.78
N LEU A 240 14.88 -10.01 -0.35
CA LEU A 240 15.45 -9.42 0.85
C LEU A 240 15.73 -7.93 0.70
N ILE A 241 15.94 -7.44 -0.52
CA ILE A 241 16.04 -5.99 -0.80
C ILE A 241 14.70 -5.30 -0.42
N THR A 242 13.58 -5.95 -0.71
CA THR A 242 12.25 -5.40 -0.35
C THR A 242 12.06 -5.38 1.18
N ALA A 243 12.53 -6.41 1.88
CA ALA A 243 12.49 -6.47 3.34
C ALA A 243 13.41 -5.41 3.99
N ASP A 244 14.63 -5.20 3.47
CA ASP A 244 15.50 -4.12 3.96
C ASP A 244 14.92 -2.73 3.71
N LEU A 245 14.26 -2.51 2.56
CA LEU A 245 13.53 -1.27 2.26
C LEU A 245 12.34 -1.07 3.21
N ALA A 246 11.61 -2.15 3.55
CA ALA A 246 10.52 -2.11 4.52
C ALA A 246 11.01 -1.60 5.88
N PHE A 247 12.06 -2.17 6.43
CA PHE A 247 12.68 -1.68 7.67
C PHE A 247 13.12 -0.21 7.57
N GLY A 248 13.73 0.18 6.43
CA GLY A 248 14.15 1.56 6.19
C GLY A 248 13.00 2.56 6.13
N TYR A 249 11.78 2.11 5.85
CA TYR A 249 10.56 2.92 5.82
C TYR A 249 9.68 2.76 7.07
N ASN A 250 10.19 2.14 8.14
CA ASN A 250 9.44 1.81 9.35
C ASN A 250 8.18 0.97 9.04
N ARG A 251 8.34 -0.01 8.13
CA ARG A 251 7.32 -1.02 7.84
C ARG A 251 7.75 -2.33 8.46
N ASP A 252 6.77 -3.09 8.94
CA ASP A 252 7.05 -4.37 9.58
C ASP A 252 7.49 -5.42 8.57
N VAL A 253 8.31 -6.36 9.02
CA VAL A 253 8.73 -7.51 8.22
C VAL A 253 8.26 -8.78 8.92
N PHE A 254 7.57 -9.62 8.18
CA PHE A 254 7.11 -10.93 8.60
C PHE A 254 7.85 -12.01 7.81
N VAL A 255 8.12 -13.12 8.45
CA VAL A 255 8.82 -14.24 7.81
C VAL A 255 8.02 -15.52 8.07
N ILE A 256 7.73 -16.23 6.99
CA ILE A 256 7.17 -17.58 7.09
C ILE A 256 8.27 -18.52 7.58
N PRO A 257 8.05 -19.24 8.71
CA PRO A 257 8.99 -20.21 9.22
C PRO A 257 9.30 -21.30 8.19
N GLY A 258 10.56 -21.63 8.05
CA GLY A 258 11.04 -22.66 7.13
C GLY A 258 12.14 -23.50 7.76
N GLN A 259 12.55 -24.54 7.04
CA GLN A 259 13.60 -25.42 7.54
C GLN A 259 14.96 -24.69 7.64
N VAL A 260 15.60 -24.73 8.79
CA VAL A 260 16.92 -24.11 9.02
C VAL A 260 18.04 -24.71 8.18
N THR A 261 17.84 -25.91 7.64
CA THR A 261 18.78 -26.60 6.73
C THR A 261 18.53 -26.25 5.26
N SER A 262 17.41 -25.60 4.93
CA SER A 262 17.08 -25.24 3.55
C SER A 262 17.78 -23.95 3.13
N PRO A 263 18.63 -23.98 2.10
CA PRO A 263 19.26 -22.77 1.57
C PRO A 263 18.25 -21.69 1.14
N ARG A 264 17.01 -22.08 0.79
CA ARG A 264 15.95 -21.18 0.36
C ARG A 264 15.22 -20.49 1.52
N SER A 265 15.37 -20.99 2.75
CA SER A 265 14.80 -20.38 3.96
C SER A 265 15.83 -19.55 4.73
N LEU A 266 17.12 -19.86 4.62
CA LEU A 266 18.16 -19.25 5.45
C LEU A 266 18.19 -17.72 5.39
N GLY A 267 18.01 -17.12 4.21
CA GLY A 267 18.00 -15.67 4.08
C GLY A 267 16.82 -15.02 4.79
N ALA A 268 15.64 -15.60 4.65
CA ALA A 268 14.43 -15.12 5.35
C ALA A 268 14.58 -15.30 6.88
N LEU A 269 15.04 -16.46 7.34
CA LEU A 269 15.22 -16.75 8.78
C LEU A 269 16.23 -15.83 9.48
N GLU A 270 17.23 -15.31 8.76
CA GLU A 270 18.16 -14.33 9.32
C GLU A 270 17.49 -13.02 9.73
N TYR A 271 16.32 -12.72 9.14
CA TYR A 271 15.56 -11.52 9.46
C TYR A 271 14.90 -11.57 10.84
N TYR A 272 14.70 -12.74 11.45
CA TYR A 272 14.29 -12.82 12.86
C TYR A 272 15.31 -12.14 13.79
N ARG A 273 16.60 -12.22 13.47
CA ARG A 273 17.65 -11.51 14.24
C ARG A 273 17.62 -10.00 14.05
N LYS A 274 16.96 -9.51 12.99
CA LYS A 274 16.77 -8.09 12.70
C LYS A 274 15.45 -7.57 13.26
N GLY A 275 14.64 -8.41 13.93
CA GLY A 275 13.35 -8.02 14.50
C GLY A 275 12.15 -8.33 13.60
N ALA A 276 12.29 -9.20 12.59
CA ALA A 276 11.12 -9.66 11.83
C ALA A 276 10.24 -10.59 12.69
N HIS A 277 8.94 -10.52 12.46
CA HIS A 277 7.93 -11.33 13.16
C HIS A 277 7.69 -12.66 12.43
N PRO A 278 7.48 -13.77 13.16
CA PRO A 278 6.96 -14.98 12.52
C PRO A 278 5.51 -14.76 12.08
N ALA A 279 5.15 -15.35 10.93
CA ALA A 279 3.77 -15.45 10.51
C ALA A 279 3.50 -16.85 9.97
N LEU A 280 2.45 -17.49 10.46
CA LEU A 280 2.03 -18.83 10.09
C LEU A 280 0.88 -18.79 9.09
N ASP A 281 -0.02 -17.82 9.26
CA ASP A 281 -1.15 -17.56 8.39
C ASP A 281 -1.55 -16.08 8.39
N ALA A 282 -2.61 -15.73 7.65
CA ALA A 282 -3.09 -14.36 7.54
C ALA A 282 -3.65 -13.79 8.86
N SER A 283 -4.07 -14.65 9.81
CA SER A 283 -4.61 -14.19 11.09
C SER A 283 -3.55 -13.51 11.94
N ASP A 284 -2.29 -13.95 11.86
CA ASP A 284 -1.16 -13.30 12.54
C ASP A 284 -0.99 -11.85 12.09
N ILE A 285 -1.17 -11.59 10.77
CA ILE A 285 -1.11 -10.24 10.20
C ILE A 285 -2.29 -9.40 10.69
N PHE A 286 -3.50 -9.96 10.69
CA PHE A 286 -4.70 -9.25 11.13
C PHE A 286 -4.65 -8.92 12.62
N GLN A 287 -4.18 -9.82 13.46
CA GLN A 287 -4.00 -9.60 14.88
C GLN A 287 -2.94 -8.50 15.13
N TYR A 288 -1.83 -8.52 14.37
CA TYR A 288 -0.78 -7.52 14.50
C TYR A 288 -1.26 -6.11 14.14
N TYR A 289 -2.15 -5.98 13.13
CA TYR A 289 -2.69 -4.70 12.65
C TYR A 289 -4.15 -4.47 13.07
N GLU A 290 -4.66 -5.15 14.09
CA GLU A 290 -6.07 -5.08 14.49
C GLU A 290 -6.58 -3.64 14.64
N TYR A 291 -5.76 -2.78 15.27
CA TYR A 291 -6.11 -1.36 15.49
C TYR A 291 -5.98 -0.45 14.25
N ARG A 292 -5.43 -0.96 13.15
CA ARG A 292 -5.24 -0.22 11.89
C ARG A 292 -6.17 -0.69 10.77
N LEU A 293 -6.74 -1.87 10.93
CA LEU A 293 -7.64 -2.44 9.93
C LEU A 293 -9.09 -2.07 10.23
N PRO A 294 -9.90 -1.79 9.21
CA PRO A 294 -11.33 -1.65 9.42
C PRO A 294 -11.89 -2.95 10.01
N PRO A 295 -12.98 -2.88 10.80
CA PRO A 295 -13.66 -4.06 11.30
C PRO A 295 -13.90 -5.07 10.18
N ALA A 296 -13.79 -6.37 10.49
CA ALA A 296 -14.15 -7.40 9.52
C ALA A 296 -15.61 -7.19 9.11
N ALA A 297 -15.89 -7.09 7.80
CA ALA A 297 -17.26 -7.11 7.31
C ALA A 297 -17.88 -8.43 7.80
N GLY A 298 -18.88 -8.35 8.64
CA GLY A 298 -19.68 -9.50 9.05
C GLY A 298 -20.29 -10.16 7.82
N PRO A 299 -20.70 -11.45 7.87
CA PRO A 299 -21.35 -12.10 6.75
C PRO A 299 -22.55 -11.24 6.34
N GLU A 300 -22.57 -10.80 5.08
CA GLU A 300 -23.71 -10.08 4.50
C GLU A 300 -24.93 -11.00 4.54
N THR A 301 -25.79 -10.81 5.53
CA THR A 301 -27.19 -11.24 5.42
C THR A 301 -27.85 -10.28 4.47
N GLY A 302 -28.01 -10.74 3.22
CA GLY A 302 -28.66 -9.95 2.19
C GLY A 302 -30.06 -9.55 2.61
N ASN A 303 -30.29 -8.24 2.62
CA ASN A 303 -31.54 -7.64 2.11
C ASN A 303 -31.28 -6.13 1.95
N GLY A 304 -31.55 -5.66 0.74
CA GLY A 304 -31.28 -4.31 0.34
C GLY A 304 -32.18 -3.27 1.04
N GLU A 305 -31.61 -2.08 1.16
CA GLU A 305 -32.23 -0.83 0.69
C GLU A 305 -31.27 0.33 1.00
N ALA A 306 -31.04 1.12 -0.02
CA ALA A 306 -30.20 2.32 0.07
C ALA A 306 -30.96 3.46 0.77
N SER A 307 -30.31 4.15 1.72
CA SER A 307 -30.49 5.62 1.85
C SER A 307 -29.46 6.26 2.80
N GLY A 308 -28.74 7.25 2.31
CA GLY A 308 -28.55 8.57 2.94
C GLY A 308 -27.68 8.68 4.20
N ALA A 309 -26.53 9.29 4.01
CA ALA A 309 -25.63 9.88 5.00
C ALA A 309 -26.29 10.48 6.27
N CYS A 310 -25.80 10.08 7.43
CA CYS A 310 -25.49 10.98 8.57
C CYS A 310 -24.82 10.16 9.69
N GLY A 311 -23.84 10.73 10.39
CA GLY A 311 -23.05 10.27 11.53
C GLY A 311 -23.54 8.98 12.23
N GLU A 312 -22.83 7.88 12.04
CA GLU A 312 -23.11 6.64 12.78
C GLU A 312 -22.67 6.80 14.22
N GLU A 313 -23.63 6.85 15.13
CA GLU A 313 -23.41 6.51 16.52
C GLU A 313 -23.00 5.03 16.57
N GLU A 314 -21.74 4.76 16.89
CA GLU A 314 -21.23 3.40 17.08
C GLU A 314 -22.06 2.69 18.17
N GLU A 315 -22.92 1.75 17.77
CA GLU A 315 -23.72 0.94 18.70
C GLU A 315 -22.80 0.15 19.62
N LEU A 316 -23.02 0.28 20.93
CA LEU A 316 -22.30 -0.46 21.95
C LEU A 316 -22.63 -1.95 21.84
N ARG A 317 -21.61 -2.80 21.93
CA ARG A 317 -21.79 -4.27 22.01
C ARG A 317 -22.59 -4.61 23.28
N ALA A 318 -23.21 -5.78 23.31
CA ALA A 318 -24.05 -6.19 24.45
C ALA A 318 -23.32 -6.10 25.80
N ASP A 319 -22.06 -6.52 25.85
CA ASP A 319 -21.23 -6.46 27.07
C ASP A 319 -20.82 -5.02 27.41
N GLU A 320 -20.52 -4.19 26.39
CA GLU A 320 -20.23 -2.77 26.57
C GLU A 320 -21.46 -2.02 27.07
N LEU A 321 -22.63 -2.35 26.54
CA LEU A 321 -23.91 -1.75 26.95
C LEU A 321 -24.24 -2.10 28.41
N LEU A 322 -23.95 -3.34 28.82
CA LEU A 322 -24.13 -3.76 30.20
C LEU A 322 -23.26 -2.93 31.16
N VAL A 323 -21.96 -2.85 30.88
CA VAL A 323 -20.99 -2.09 31.70
C VAL A 323 -21.32 -0.59 31.68
N TYR A 324 -21.66 -0.05 30.50
CA TYR A 324 -22.08 1.36 30.36
C TYR A 324 -23.30 1.70 31.22
N ARG A 325 -24.32 0.82 31.23
CA ARG A 325 -25.53 1.00 32.07
C ARG A 325 -25.22 0.94 33.57
N LEU A 326 -24.31 0.06 33.97
CA LEU A 326 -23.88 -0.01 35.38
C LEU A 326 -23.19 1.29 35.83
N ILE A 327 -22.37 1.89 34.95
CA ILE A 327 -21.67 3.18 35.22
C ILE A 327 -22.67 4.34 35.16
N LEU A 328 -23.67 4.29 34.27
CA LEU A 328 -24.72 5.31 34.13
C LEU A 328 -25.60 5.36 35.40
N ASP A 329 -25.91 4.19 35.95
CA ASP A 329 -26.74 4.09 37.15
C ASP A 329 -26.02 4.67 38.40
N ARG A 330 -24.71 4.39 38.50
CA ARG A 330 -23.83 5.04 39.48
C ARG A 330 -22.35 4.98 39.07
N PRO A 331 -21.56 6.07 39.33
CA PRO A 331 -20.13 5.99 39.22
C PRO A 331 -19.57 4.80 40.02
N SER A 332 -18.76 3.96 39.38
CA SER A 332 -18.32 2.72 39.98
C SER A 332 -16.85 2.43 39.74
N SER A 333 -16.20 1.82 40.72
CA SER A 333 -14.82 1.33 40.59
C SER A 333 -14.76 0.03 39.79
N VAL A 334 -13.55 -0.32 39.33
CA VAL A 334 -13.32 -1.58 38.56
C VAL A 334 -13.76 -2.79 39.35
N ASP A 335 -13.49 -2.80 40.70
CA ASP A 335 -13.82 -3.90 41.57
C ASP A 335 -15.35 -4.07 41.72
N GLU A 336 -16.08 -2.96 41.86
CA GLU A 336 -17.55 -2.98 41.90
C GLU A 336 -18.13 -3.43 40.56
N LEU A 337 -17.60 -2.93 39.45
CA LEU A 337 -18.06 -3.36 38.13
C LEU A 337 -17.79 -4.83 37.86
N ALA A 338 -16.67 -5.38 38.33
CA ALA A 338 -16.40 -6.83 38.26
C ALA A 338 -17.42 -7.65 39.02
N VAL A 339 -17.81 -7.20 40.22
CA VAL A 339 -18.83 -7.89 41.04
C VAL A 339 -20.21 -7.81 40.39
N PHE A 340 -20.62 -6.65 39.90
CA PHE A 340 -21.97 -6.45 39.34
C PHE A 340 -22.15 -7.02 37.94
N SER A 341 -21.09 -7.02 37.11
CA SER A 341 -21.16 -7.58 35.75
C SER A 341 -20.94 -9.09 35.71
N GLY A 342 -20.32 -9.67 36.76
CA GLY A 342 -19.91 -11.08 36.80
C GLY A 342 -18.79 -11.41 35.78
N MET A 343 -18.16 -10.41 35.21
CA MET A 343 -17.11 -10.58 34.19
C MET A 343 -15.74 -10.81 34.82
N THR A 344 -14.88 -11.54 34.11
CA THR A 344 -13.46 -11.64 34.49
C THR A 344 -12.77 -10.30 34.40
N PHE A 345 -11.78 -10.06 35.27
CA PHE A 345 -11.08 -8.79 35.37
C PHE A 345 -10.45 -8.34 34.03
N GLY A 346 -9.88 -9.30 33.27
CA GLY A 346 -9.28 -9.00 31.94
C GLY A 346 -10.32 -8.59 30.89
N HIS A 347 -11.47 -9.26 30.87
CA HIS A 347 -12.57 -8.93 29.96
C HIS A 347 -13.18 -7.55 30.29
N LEU A 348 -13.44 -7.29 31.57
CA LEU A 348 -13.93 -5.99 32.02
C LEU A 348 -12.99 -4.84 31.66
N HIS A 349 -11.66 -5.02 31.84
CA HIS A 349 -10.67 -4.00 31.45
C HIS A 349 -10.69 -3.69 29.95
N SER A 350 -10.84 -4.70 29.10
CA SER A 350 -10.94 -4.49 27.65
C SER A 350 -12.20 -3.70 27.27
N ILE A 351 -13.31 -3.93 27.96
CA ILE A 351 -14.58 -3.21 27.76
C ILE A 351 -14.43 -1.74 28.23
N LEU A 352 -13.87 -1.51 29.40
CA LEU A 352 -13.66 -0.16 29.92
C LEU A 352 -12.76 0.65 29.03
N LEU A 353 -11.68 0.06 28.50
CA LEU A 353 -10.81 0.72 27.54
C LEU A 353 -11.54 1.04 26.24
N SER A 354 -12.35 0.12 25.71
CA SER A 354 -13.18 0.34 24.54
C SER A 354 -14.16 1.50 24.72
N LEU A 355 -14.86 1.56 25.86
CA LEU A 355 -15.79 2.63 26.18
C LEU A 355 -15.10 3.98 26.35
N GLN A 356 -13.86 4.02 26.88
CA GLN A 356 -13.04 5.23 26.96
C GLN A 356 -12.61 5.71 25.55
N ILE A 357 -12.16 4.80 24.68
CA ILE A 357 -11.81 5.12 23.30
C ILE A 357 -13.03 5.67 22.52
N LYS A 358 -14.20 5.10 22.76
CA LYS A 358 -15.48 5.56 22.20
C LYS A 358 -16.00 6.87 22.86
N ARG A 359 -15.24 7.44 23.80
CA ARG A 359 -15.60 8.65 24.56
C ARG A 359 -16.98 8.55 25.23
N ARG A 360 -17.33 7.37 25.75
CA ARG A 360 -18.59 7.16 26.46
C ARG A 360 -18.42 7.26 27.98
N ILE A 361 -17.21 6.99 28.47
CA ILE A 361 -16.88 7.03 29.90
C ILE A 361 -15.50 7.71 30.10
N GLU A 362 -15.30 8.27 31.30
CA GLU A 362 -14.04 8.85 31.74
C GLU A 362 -13.64 8.24 33.09
N GLN A 363 -12.32 8.02 33.30
CA GLN A 363 -11.77 7.55 34.56
C GLN A 363 -11.32 8.73 35.42
N GLN A 364 -11.80 8.81 36.63
CA GLN A 364 -11.38 9.79 37.62
C GLN A 364 -10.31 9.22 38.59
N PRO A 365 -9.59 10.09 39.34
CA PRO A 365 -8.67 9.66 40.39
C PRO A 365 -9.35 8.69 41.37
N GLY A 366 -8.72 7.54 41.66
CA GLY A 366 -9.29 6.48 42.48
C GLY A 366 -9.90 5.33 41.67
N SER A 367 -9.62 5.27 40.35
CA SER A 367 -10.12 4.19 39.45
C SER A 367 -11.65 4.09 39.40
N VAL A 368 -12.37 5.20 39.55
CA VAL A 368 -13.82 5.31 39.42
C VAL A 368 -14.17 5.82 38.02
N TYR A 369 -15.14 5.17 37.37
CA TYR A 369 -15.60 5.50 36.02
C TYR A 369 -16.93 6.25 36.05
N HIS A 370 -17.05 7.25 35.17
CA HIS A 370 -18.24 8.08 34.98
C HIS A 370 -18.61 8.08 33.50
N VAL A 371 -19.89 8.25 33.20
CA VAL A 371 -20.37 8.52 31.84
C VAL A 371 -20.07 9.96 31.47
N LEU A 372 -19.61 10.19 30.23
CA LEU A 372 -19.34 11.53 29.67
C LEU A 372 -20.59 12.21 29.16
#